data_7c39c00c91ba0642424735cd93102209
#
_entry.id   7c39c00c91ba0642424735cd93102209
#
_cell.length_a   1.000
_cell.length_b   1.000
_cell.length_c   1.000
_cell.angle_alpha   90.00
_cell.angle_beta   90.00
_cell.angle_gamma   90.00
#
_symmetry.space_group_name_H-M   'P 1'
#
loop_
_entity.id
_entity.type
_entity.pdbx_description
1 polymer ?
#
loop_
_entity_poly.entity_id
_entity_poly.type
_entity_poly.pdbx_seq_one_letter_code
_entity_poly.pdbx_strand_id
1 'polypeptide(L)'
;VADTGVHFLVPFLDQMSYIIDLREKVVDFPPQPVITKDNVTMQIDTVVYYRITDPVRYTFEIANPITAIENLTATTLRNIIGELDLDETLTSRDIINTKMRVILDEATDRWGIKVNRVELKNIMPPHDIQVTMEKQMRAERERRESILQAEGNKAAAILQAEGEKQSAILRAEAKKESMIREAEGEKQSAILRAEGEAESIKKIALAKGQGEAEIITNVQRATAQGLREVFLAMKESEVDDNIIALKSIEALEKVANG
;
A
#
# COMPACT_ATOMS: atom_id res chain seq x y z
N VAL A 1 6.96 52.30 7.15
CA VAL A 1 6.26 51.35 6.25
C VAL A 1 4.93 52.01 5.91
N ALA A 2 4.63 52.13 4.61
CA ALA A 2 3.37 52.66 4.17
C ALA A 2 2.29 51.56 4.28
N ASP A 3 1.14 51.91 4.89
CA ASP A 3 -0.04 51.05 4.94
C ASP A 3 -0.75 51.02 3.59
N THR A 4 -1.78 50.16 3.45
CA THR A 4 -2.61 50.14 2.24
C THR A 4 -3.36 51.43 2.06
N GLY A 5 -3.10 52.15 0.96
CA GLY A 5 -3.75 53.43 0.68
C GLY A 5 -2.93 54.35 -0.23
N VAL A 6 -3.40 55.59 -0.38
CA VAL A 6 -2.69 56.61 -1.13
C VAL A 6 -1.75 57.35 -0.16
N HIS A 7 -0.48 57.34 -0.46
CA HIS A 7 0.55 58.00 0.32
C HIS A 7 1.19 59.12 -0.53
N PHE A 8 1.32 60.33 0.07
CA PHE A 8 2.04 61.43 -0.56
C PHE A 8 3.47 61.41 -0.05
N LEU A 9 4.41 61.29 -0.95
CA LEU A 9 5.85 61.36 -0.67
C LEU A 9 6.35 62.77 -0.96
N VAL A 10 7.13 63.33 -0.06
CA VAL A 10 7.79 64.63 -0.26
C VAL A 10 9.10 64.42 -1.03
N PRO A 11 9.24 64.92 -2.27
CA PRO A 11 10.47 64.78 -3.04
C PRO A 11 11.65 65.31 -2.26
N PHE A 12 12.78 64.64 -2.29
CA PHE A 12 14.05 64.89 -1.57
C PHE A 12 14.09 64.51 -0.08
N LEU A 13 12.94 64.36 0.61
CA LEU A 13 12.87 63.96 2.00
C LEU A 13 12.51 62.45 2.15
N ASP A 14 11.56 62.00 1.34
CA ASP A 14 11.07 60.65 1.35
C ASP A 14 11.63 59.86 0.16
N GLN A 15 12.19 58.70 0.43
CA GLN A 15 12.69 57.77 -0.58
C GLN A 15 12.06 56.40 -0.41
N MET A 16 11.49 55.90 -1.49
CA MET A 16 11.03 54.51 -1.52
C MET A 16 12.23 53.59 -1.58
N SER A 17 12.45 52.80 -0.53
CA SER A 17 13.62 51.92 -0.40
C SER A 17 13.43 50.63 -1.23
N TYR A 18 12.37 49.87 -0.97
CA TYR A 18 11.99 48.70 -1.77
C TYR A 18 10.55 48.26 -1.44
N ILE A 19 10.01 47.44 -2.33
CA ILE A 19 8.67 46.86 -2.22
C ILE A 19 8.81 45.43 -1.70
N ILE A 20 8.10 45.10 -0.62
CA ILE A 20 8.07 43.78 -0.04
C ILE A 20 6.79 43.08 -0.46
N ASP A 21 6.95 41.92 -1.09
CA ASP A 21 5.82 41.06 -1.47
C ASP A 21 5.46 40.15 -0.27
N LEU A 22 4.20 40.25 0.19
CA LEU A 22 3.68 39.50 1.35
C LEU A 22 3.10 38.13 0.99
N ARG A 23 3.09 37.79 -0.30
CA ARG A 23 2.65 36.45 -0.75
C ARG A 23 3.62 35.39 -0.24
N GLU A 24 3.16 34.15 -0.20
CA GLU A 24 4.00 33.00 0.10
C GLU A 24 5.12 32.89 -0.94
N LYS A 25 6.32 32.71 -0.44
CA LYS A 25 7.54 32.53 -1.24
C LYS A 25 8.13 31.16 -0.97
N VAL A 26 8.80 30.65 -1.97
CA VAL A 26 9.52 29.38 -1.93
C VAL A 26 10.99 29.64 -2.16
N VAL A 27 11.82 29.08 -1.30
CA VAL A 27 13.28 29.10 -1.48
C VAL A 27 13.78 27.67 -1.46
N ASP A 28 14.56 27.34 -2.49
CA ASP A 28 15.25 26.07 -2.64
C ASP A 28 16.72 26.29 -2.17
N PHE A 29 17.11 25.61 -1.12
CA PHE A 29 18.45 25.69 -0.60
C PHE A 29 19.33 24.59 -1.17
N PRO A 30 20.61 24.89 -1.44
CA PRO A 30 21.54 23.91 -2.00
C PRO A 30 21.75 22.72 -1.04
N PRO A 31 22.24 21.57 -1.57
CA PRO A 31 22.51 20.40 -0.76
C PRO A 31 23.46 20.71 0.41
N GLN A 32 23.01 20.37 1.62
CA GLN A 32 23.77 20.56 2.84
C GLN A 32 24.39 19.23 3.27
N PRO A 33 25.72 19.18 3.54
CA PRO A 33 26.35 18.00 4.08
C PRO A 33 25.93 17.80 5.55
N VAL A 34 25.43 16.63 5.87
CA VAL A 34 25.01 16.21 7.20
C VAL A 34 25.59 14.84 7.53
N ILE A 35 25.71 14.53 8.82
CA ILE A 35 26.21 13.25 9.30
C ILE A 35 25.15 12.66 10.21
N THR A 36 24.75 11.43 9.93
CA THR A 36 23.81 10.69 10.75
C THR A 36 24.46 10.13 12.02
N LYS A 37 23.64 9.64 12.93
CA LYS A 37 24.08 9.04 14.18
C LYS A 37 24.98 7.81 13.97
N ASP A 38 24.74 7.04 12.92
CA ASP A 38 25.54 5.88 12.46
C ASP A 38 26.76 6.29 11.61
N ASN A 39 27.13 7.60 11.65
CA ASN A 39 28.34 8.18 11.04
C ASN A 39 28.38 8.09 9.51
N VAL A 40 27.21 8.12 8.86
CA VAL A 40 27.10 8.23 7.40
C VAL A 40 26.98 9.70 6.98
N THR A 41 27.89 10.16 6.12
CA THR A 41 27.82 11.52 5.54
C THR A 41 26.89 11.49 4.34
N MET A 42 25.89 12.36 4.31
CA MET A 42 24.97 12.50 3.20
C MET A 42 24.73 13.95 2.82
N GLN A 43 24.14 14.19 1.66
CA GLN A 43 23.73 15.52 1.22
C GLN A 43 22.20 15.57 1.15
N ILE A 44 21.64 16.64 1.71
CA ILE A 44 20.18 16.82 1.76
C ILE A 44 19.82 18.21 1.25
N ASP A 45 18.96 18.27 0.26
CA ASP A 45 18.36 19.49 -0.26
C ASP A 45 17.09 19.81 0.52
N THR A 46 16.86 21.11 0.77
CA THR A 46 15.70 21.55 1.53
C THR A 46 14.98 22.66 0.80
N VAL A 47 13.64 22.59 0.79
CA VAL A 47 12.77 23.65 0.28
C VAL A 47 11.97 24.24 1.43
N VAL A 48 11.99 25.55 1.56
CA VAL A 48 11.29 26.28 2.62
C VAL A 48 10.22 27.18 2.01
N TYR A 49 8.99 26.99 2.47
CA TYR A 49 7.83 27.82 2.14
C TYR A 49 7.58 28.80 3.28
N TYR A 50 7.71 30.09 2.99
CA TYR A 50 7.55 31.12 4.00
C TYR A 50 6.77 32.31 3.45
N ARG A 51 6.21 33.10 4.34
CA ARG A 51 5.60 34.40 4.02
C ARG A 51 6.08 35.46 5.01
N ILE A 52 6.08 36.70 4.55
CA ILE A 52 6.40 37.84 5.39
C ILE A 52 5.10 38.28 6.08
N THR A 53 5.09 38.27 7.41
CA THR A 53 3.95 38.67 8.23
C THR A 53 4.10 40.11 8.71
N ASP A 54 5.33 40.55 9.00
CA ASP A 54 5.63 41.90 9.44
C ASP A 54 6.76 42.51 8.58
N PRO A 55 6.42 43.37 7.63
CA PRO A 55 7.41 44.02 6.76
C PRO A 55 8.41 44.92 7.49
N VAL A 56 8.04 45.48 8.66
CA VAL A 56 8.92 46.32 9.45
C VAL A 56 10.03 45.49 10.06
N ARG A 57 9.67 44.43 10.76
CA ARG A 57 10.61 43.49 11.34
C ARG A 57 11.50 42.86 10.27
N TYR A 58 10.92 42.44 9.15
CA TYR A 58 11.67 41.88 8.03
C TYR A 58 12.76 42.82 7.50
N THR A 59 12.52 44.13 7.54
CA THR A 59 13.44 45.10 6.99
C THR A 59 14.50 45.54 8.00
N PHE A 60 14.12 45.66 9.27
CA PHE A 60 14.99 46.33 10.28
C PHE A 60 15.63 45.35 11.26
N GLU A 61 15.08 44.17 11.50
CA GLU A 61 15.61 43.22 12.47
C GLU A 61 16.76 42.36 11.89
N ILE A 62 16.83 42.20 10.57
CA ILE A 62 17.82 41.36 9.93
C ILE A 62 18.25 41.90 8.56
N ALA A 63 19.53 41.97 8.30
CA ALA A 63 20.06 42.50 7.04
C ALA A 63 19.82 41.59 5.84
N ASN A 64 19.98 40.26 6.01
CA ASN A 64 19.84 39.27 4.96
C ASN A 64 18.98 38.08 5.43
N PRO A 65 17.63 38.24 5.39
CA PRO A 65 16.71 37.22 5.93
C PRO A 65 16.87 35.86 5.28
N ILE A 66 17.07 35.81 3.97
CA ILE A 66 17.16 34.55 3.21
C ILE A 66 18.40 33.76 3.61
N THR A 67 19.55 34.42 3.66
CA THR A 67 20.80 33.77 4.10
C THR A 67 20.72 33.32 5.57
N ALA A 68 19.98 34.07 6.40
CA ALA A 68 19.79 33.67 7.78
C ALA A 68 18.89 32.43 7.90
N ILE A 69 17.81 32.35 7.12
CA ILE A 69 16.96 31.15 7.05
C ILE A 69 17.78 29.96 6.52
N GLU A 70 18.60 30.16 5.49
CA GLU A 70 19.48 29.13 4.94
C GLU A 70 20.40 28.54 6.02
N ASN A 71 21.13 29.39 6.71
CA ASN A 71 22.05 28.96 7.77
C ASN A 71 21.34 28.29 8.94
N LEU A 72 20.17 28.82 9.31
CA LEU A 72 19.34 28.23 10.36
C LEU A 72 18.80 26.87 9.93
N THR A 73 18.35 26.76 8.69
CA THR A 73 17.88 25.49 8.09
C THR A 73 19.01 24.47 8.09
N ALA A 74 20.20 24.83 7.62
CA ALA A 74 21.37 23.95 7.59
C ALA A 74 21.78 23.46 8.98
N THR A 75 21.77 24.36 9.96
CA THR A 75 22.12 24.00 11.35
C THR A 75 21.07 23.13 12.01
N THR A 76 19.81 23.46 11.84
CA THR A 76 18.67 22.67 12.38
C THR A 76 18.63 21.28 11.74
N LEU A 77 18.80 21.22 10.42
CA LEU A 77 18.86 19.96 9.70
C LEU A 77 19.98 19.06 10.23
N ARG A 78 21.19 19.62 10.39
CA ARG A 78 22.35 18.89 10.94
C ARG A 78 22.07 18.34 12.33
N ASN A 79 21.42 19.11 13.19
CA ASN A 79 21.09 18.67 14.54
C ASN A 79 20.07 17.52 14.51
N ILE A 80 18.98 17.66 13.75
CA ILE A 80 17.94 16.65 13.68
C ILE A 80 18.47 15.34 13.07
N ILE A 81 19.24 15.43 11.98
CA ILE A 81 19.79 14.25 11.29
C ILE A 81 20.88 13.58 12.15
N GLY A 82 21.65 14.36 12.91
CA GLY A 82 22.65 13.81 13.84
C GLY A 82 22.09 12.94 14.98
N GLU A 83 20.78 13.02 15.24
CA GLU A 83 20.08 12.19 16.22
C GLU A 83 19.50 10.90 15.60
N LEU A 84 19.40 10.82 14.26
CA LEU A 84 18.76 9.75 13.52
C LEU A 84 19.78 8.85 12.81
N ASP A 85 19.44 7.57 12.70
CA ASP A 85 20.17 6.65 11.86
C ASP A 85 19.81 6.87 10.37
N LEU A 86 20.59 6.32 9.44
CA LEU A 86 20.37 6.47 8.00
C LEU A 86 18.97 5.98 7.57
N ASP A 87 18.57 4.80 8.02
CA ASP A 87 17.28 4.21 7.68
C ASP A 87 16.11 5.04 8.22
N GLU A 88 16.25 5.58 9.44
CA GLU A 88 15.27 6.48 10.04
C GLU A 88 15.17 7.79 9.25
N THR A 89 16.31 8.35 8.81
CA THR A 89 16.32 9.56 7.99
C THR A 89 15.59 9.39 6.66
N LEU A 90 15.72 8.23 6.03
CA LEU A 90 15.06 7.92 4.76
C LEU A 90 13.55 7.67 4.91
N THR A 91 13.12 7.09 6.02
CA THR A 91 11.72 6.67 6.26
C THR A 91 10.89 7.72 6.98
N SER A 92 11.51 8.58 7.81
CA SER A 92 10.80 9.51 8.72
C SER A 92 10.79 10.95 8.23
N ARG A 93 10.76 11.18 6.91
CA ARG A 93 10.77 12.52 6.29
C ARG A 93 9.72 13.46 6.87
N ASP A 94 8.49 12.98 7.10
CA ASP A 94 7.39 13.79 7.62
C ASP A 94 7.66 14.30 9.05
N ILE A 95 8.30 13.46 9.87
CA ILE A 95 8.69 13.83 11.24
C ILE A 95 9.78 14.89 11.20
N ILE A 96 10.78 14.72 10.33
CA ILE A 96 11.86 15.68 10.15
C ILE A 96 11.31 17.01 9.65
N ASN A 97 10.48 17.02 8.61
CA ASN A 97 9.83 18.20 8.05
C ASN A 97 9.04 18.96 9.12
N THR A 98 8.30 18.23 9.95
CA THR A 98 7.51 18.85 11.05
C THR A 98 8.40 19.46 12.12
N LYS A 99 9.43 18.76 12.58
CA LYS A 99 10.41 19.27 13.57
C LYS A 99 11.12 20.51 13.04
N MET A 100 11.61 20.46 11.79
CA MET A 100 12.26 21.60 11.16
C MET A 100 11.34 22.80 11.07
N ARG A 101 10.09 22.60 10.61
CA ARG A 101 9.11 23.68 10.50
C ARG A 101 8.88 24.37 11.84
N VAL A 102 8.72 23.63 12.94
CA VAL A 102 8.47 24.20 14.27
C VAL A 102 9.66 25.04 14.73
N ILE A 103 10.88 24.53 14.62
CA ILE A 103 12.09 25.23 15.05
C ILE A 103 12.35 26.47 14.19
N LEU A 104 12.17 26.35 12.86
CA LEU A 104 12.38 27.47 11.96
C LEU A 104 11.31 28.55 12.15
N ASP A 105 10.05 28.20 12.31
CA ASP A 105 8.94 29.15 12.52
C ASP A 105 9.16 29.95 13.81
N GLU A 106 9.53 29.29 14.92
CA GLU A 106 9.85 29.93 16.20
C GLU A 106 11.03 30.90 16.09
N ALA A 107 12.10 30.50 15.40
CA ALA A 107 13.28 31.31 15.26
C ALA A 107 13.09 32.51 14.33
N THR A 108 12.27 32.36 13.27
CA THR A 108 12.04 33.40 12.26
C THR A 108 10.92 34.39 12.60
N ASP A 109 10.08 34.09 13.59
CA ASP A 109 9.00 34.96 14.03
C ASP A 109 9.49 36.36 14.45
N ARG A 110 10.66 36.42 15.13
CA ARG A 110 11.29 37.70 15.50
C ARG A 110 11.63 38.58 14.30
N TRP A 111 11.84 38.01 13.12
CA TRP A 111 12.13 38.69 11.87
C TRP A 111 10.88 39.02 11.05
N GLY A 112 9.70 38.78 11.60
CA GLY A 112 8.45 38.97 10.90
C GLY A 112 8.23 38.01 9.72
N ILE A 113 8.84 36.82 9.79
CA ILE A 113 8.73 35.77 8.79
C ILE A 113 8.03 34.57 9.42
N LYS A 114 7.02 34.05 8.73
CA LYS A 114 6.33 32.84 9.10
C LYS A 114 6.69 31.70 8.15
N VAL A 115 7.22 30.62 8.70
CA VAL A 115 7.52 29.41 7.97
C VAL A 115 6.28 28.51 7.95
N ASN A 116 5.66 28.35 6.78
CA ASN A 116 4.46 27.55 6.62
C ASN A 116 4.78 26.07 6.49
N ARG A 117 5.81 25.74 5.68
CA ARG A 117 6.19 24.37 5.37
C ARG A 117 7.69 24.25 5.08
N VAL A 118 8.26 23.14 5.47
CA VAL A 118 9.63 22.75 5.14
C VAL A 118 9.58 21.35 4.56
N GLU A 119 10.28 21.12 3.47
CA GLU A 119 10.35 19.82 2.82
C GLU A 119 11.79 19.43 2.49
N LEU A 120 12.13 18.18 2.79
CA LEU A 120 13.33 17.55 2.30
C LEU A 120 13.09 17.07 0.87
N LYS A 121 13.82 17.65 -0.09
CA LYS A 121 13.68 17.37 -1.53
C LYS A 121 14.37 16.07 -1.89
N ASN A 122 15.70 16.05 -1.78
CA ASN A 122 16.52 14.88 -2.07
C ASN A 122 17.37 14.54 -0.84
N ILE A 123 17.49 13.24 -0.56
CA ILE A 123 18.43 12.71 0.43
C ILE A 123 19.40 11.83 -0.34
N MET A 124 20.64 12.24 -0.43
CA MET A 124 21.68 11.59 -1.23
C MET A 124 22.76 11.02 -0.31
N PRO A 125 22.67 9.73 0.05
CA PRO A 125 23.74 9.04 0.74
C PRO A 125 24.94 8.81 -0.22
N PRO A 126 26.13 8.47 0.29
CA PRO A 126 27.28 8.14 -0.52
C PRO A 126 26.99 7.01 -1.50
N HIS A 127 27.62 7.05 -2.66
CA HIS A 127 27.40 6.09 -3.73
C HIS A 127 27.57 4.62 -3.30
N ASP A 128 28.58 4.34 -2.48
CA ASP A 128 28.85 2.99 -1.99
C ASP A 128 27.70 2.45 -1.11
N ILE A 129 27.11 3.33 -0.30
CA ILE A 129 25.94 3.02 0.53
C ILE A 129 24.73 2.79 -0.36
N GLN A 130 24.50 3.64 -1.38
CA GLN A 130 23.38 3.45 -2.33
C GLN A 130 23.45 2.10 -3.02
N VAL A 131 24.61 1.73 -3.55
CA VAL A 131 24.82 0.43 -4.22
C VAL A 131 24.57 -0.75 -3.26
N THR A 132 25.01 -0.61 -2.02
CA THR A 132 24.80 -1.66 -1.00
C THR A 132 23.33 -1.78 -0.63
N MET A 133 22.63 -0.67 -0.42
CA MET A 133 21.19 -0.63 -0.14
C MET A 133 20.37 -1.20 -1.31
N GLU A 134 20.72 -0.86 -2.56
CA GLU A 134 20.06 -1.42 -3.74
C GLU A 134 20.21 -2.94 -3.81
N LYS A 135 21.40 -3.46 -3.53
CA LYS A 135 21.65 -4.91 -3.47
C LYS A 135 20.85 -5.57 -2.35
N GLN A 136 20.85 -4.97 -1.17
CA GLN A 136 20.09 -5.47 -0.03
C GLN A 136 18.59 -5.47 -0.30
N MET A 137 18.05 -4.37 -0.84
CA MET A 137 16.64 -4.29 -1.20
C MET A 137 16.25 -5.28 -2.30
N ARG A 138 17.13 -5.52 -3.28
CA ARG A 138 16.91 -6.53 -4.31
C ARG A 138 16.86 -7.93 -3.69
N ALA A 139 17.83 -8.28 -2.87
CA ALA A 139 17.87 -9.58 -2.19
C ALA A 139 16.65 -9.80 -1.28
N GLU A 140 16.20 -8.76 -0.57
CA GLU A 140 14.99 -8.83 0.26
C GLU A 140 13.72 -9.01 -0.57
N ARG A 141 13.61 -8.33 -1.73
CA ARG A 141 12.49 -8.52 -2.66
C ARG A 141 12.49 -9.93 -3.24
N GLU A 142 13.63 -10.43 -3.70
CA GLU A 142 13.79 -11.79 -4.22
C GLU A 142 13.44 -12.84 -3.15
N ARG A 143 13.88 -12.62 -1.91
CA ARG A 143 13.51 -13.47 -0.78
C ARG A 143 12.00 -13.48 -0.52
N ARG A 144 11.36 -12.31 -0.48
CA ARG A 144 9.90 -12.18 -0.29
C ARG A 144 9.13 -12.83 -1.43
N GLU A 145 9.57 -12.60 -2.66
CA GLU A 145 8.99 -13.23 -3.85
C GLU A 145 9.06 -14.77 -3.76
N SER A 146 10.24 -15.33 -3.41
CA SER A 146 10.42 -16.77 -3.24
C SER A 146 9.54 -17.35 -2.14
N ILE A 147 9.37 -16.66 -1.01
CA ILE A 147 8.48 -17.08 0.07
C ILE A 147 7.02 -17.07 -0.40
N LEU A 148 6.56 -15.98 -1.01
CA LEU A 148 5.20 -15.85 -1.52
C LEU A 148 4.88 -16.91 -2.58
N GLN A 149 5.86 -17.20 -3.45
CA GLN A 149 5.72 -18.25 -4.46
C GLN A 149 5.63 -19.64 -3.83
N ALA A 150 6.47 -19.93 -2.83
CA ALA A 150 6.43 -21.20 -2.11
C ALA A 150 5.11 -21.39 -1.33
N GLU A 151 4.62 -20.35 -0.69
CA GLU A 151 3.31 -20.34 -0.02
C GLU A 151 2.16 -20.52 -1.00
N GLY A 152 2.21 -19.84 -2.14
CA GLY A 152 1.23 -19.99 -3.23
C GLY A 152 1.20 -21.42 -3.79
N ASN A 153 2.37 -22.00 -4.04
CA ASN A 153 2.49 -23.38 -4.51
C ASN A 153 1.98 -24.39 -3.46
N LYS A 154 2.28 -24.17 -2.19
CA LYS A 154 1.77 -24.98 -1.09
C LYS A 154 0.24 -24.91 -1.00
N ALA A 155 -0.31 -23.70 -1.05
CA ALA A 155 -1.76 -23.50 -1.01
C ALA A 155 -2.47 -24.15 -2.21
N ALA A 156 -1.90 -24.02 -3.41
CA ALA A 156 -2.39 -24.68 -4.61
C ALA A 156 -2.36 -26.21 -4.51
N ALA A 157 -1.27 -26.78 -4.00
CA ALA A 157 -1.14 -28.23 -3.80
C ALA A 157 -2.13 -28.77 -2.76
N ILE A 158 -2.37 -28.04 -1.68
CA ILE A 158 -3.37 -28.41 -0.67
C ILE A 158 -4.78 -28.37 -1.29
N LEU A 159 -5.11 -27.31 -2.01
CA LEU A 159 -6.43 -27.16 -2.66
C LEU A 159 -6.66 -28.25 -3.70
N GLN A 160 -5.62 -28.60 -4.47
CA GLN A 160 -5.69 -29.69 -5.43
C GLN A 160 -5.91 -31.03 -4.74
N ALA A 161 -5.16 -31.35 -3.67
CA ALA A 161 -5.30 -32.58 -2.91
C ALA A 161 -6.69 -32.69 -2.24
N GLU A 162 -7.22 -31.60 -1.72
CA GLU A 162 -8.57 -31.53 -1.17
C GLU A 162 -9.63 -31.75 -2.25
N GLY A 163 -9.46 -31.15 -3.42
CA GLY A 163 -10.32 -31.35 -4.58
C GLY A 163 -10.34 -32.79 -5.09
N GLU A 164 -9.15 -33.43 -5.15
CA GLU A 164 -9.02 -34.84 -5.51
C GLU A 164 -9.67 -35.77 -4.48
N LYS A 165 -9.46 -35.50 -3.20
CA LYS A 165 -10.11 -36.23 -2.10
C LYS A 165 -11.62 -36.11 -2.16
N GLN A 166 -12.13 -34.89 -2.34
CA GLN A 166 -13.58 -34.65 -2.45
C GLN A 166 -14.18 -35.31 -3.68
N SER A 167 -13.46 -35.27 -4.81
CA SER A 167 -13.86 -35.97 -6.06
C SER A 167 -13.87 -37.49 -5.87
N ALA A 168 -12.89 -38.03 -5.15
CA ALA A 168 -12.83 -39.47 -4.85
C ALA A 168 -13.97 -39.91 -3.91
N ILE A 169 -14.30 -39.12 -2.89
CA ILE A 169 -15.43 -39.39 -1.99
C ILE A 169 -16.76 -39.36 -2.76
N LEU A 170 -17.00 -38.30 -3.57
CA LEU A 170 -18.18 -38.16 -4.38
C LEU A 170 -18.34 -39.32 -5.39
N ARG A 171 -17.23 -39.76 -6.01
CA ARG A 171 -17.22 -40.94 -6.90
C ARG A 171 -17.56 -42.25 -6.15
N ALA A 172 -17.00 -42.38 -4.92
CA ALA A 172 -17.27 -43.56 -4.09
C ALA A 172 -18.73 -43.58 -3.59
N GLU A 173 -19.27 -42.42 -3.19
CA GLU A 173 -20.70 -42.29 -2.79
C GLU A 173 -21.65 -42.52 -3.97
N ALA A 174 -21.33 -41.93 -5.12
CA ALA A 174 -22.12 -42.17 -6.34
C ALA A 174 -22.12 -43.64 -6.78
N LYS A 175 -20.93 -44.30 -6.65
CA LYS A 175 -20.79 -45.73 -6.94
C LYS A 175 -21.56 -46.58 -5.92
N LYS A 176 -21.49 -46.25 -4.64
CA LYS A 176 -22.24 -46.91 -3.57
C LYS A 176 -23.77 -46.75 -3.79
N GLU A 177 -24.19 -45.52 -4.10
CA GLU A 177 -25.61 -45.24 -4.35
C GLU A 177 -26.10 -45.91 -5.64
N SER A 178 -25.25 -45.96 -6.69
CA SER A 178 -25.51 -46.74 -7.89
C SER A 178 -25.67 -48.22 -7.59
N MET A 179 -24.77 -48.83 -6.79
CA MET A 179 -24.83 -50.23 -6.38
C MET A 179 -26.05 -50.53 -5.49
N ILE A 180 -26.41 -49.61 -4.58
CA ILE A 180 -27.62 -49.76 -3.76
C ILE A 180 -28.88 -49.70 -4.64
N ARG A 181 -28.95 -48.71 -5.57
CA ARG A 181 -30.07 -48.58 -6.50
C ARG A 181 -30.15 -49.75 -7.47
N GLU A 182 -29.01 -50.27 -7.92
CA GLU A 182 -28.95 -51.45 -8.77
C GLU A 182 -29.47 -52.71 -8.03
N ALA A 183 -29.02 -52.90 -6.77
CA ALA A 183 -29.47 -53.99 -5.92
C ALA A 183 -30.98 -53.85 -5.51
N GLU A 184 -31.44 -52.63 -5.27
CA GLU A 184 -32.86 -52.33 -5.02
C GLU A 184 -33.73 -52.54 -6.29
N GLY A 185 -33.16 -52.10 -7.45
CA GLY A 185 -33.81 -52.31 -8.76
C GLY A 185 -33.91 -53.80 -9.13
N GLU A 186 -32.83 -54.57 -8.87
CA GLU A 186 -32.87 -56.03 -9.06
C GLU A 186 -33.86 -56.70 -8.10
N LYS A 187 -33.86 -56.27 -6.83
CA LYS A 187 -34.82 -56.76 -5.84
C LYS A 187 -36.27 -56.41 -6.22
N GLN A 188 -36.48 -55.16 -6.67
CA GLN A 188 -37.77 -54.67 -7.09
C GLN A 188 -38.24 -55.29 -8.40
N SER A 189 -37.31 -55.53 -9.36
CA SER A 189 -37.63 -56.25 -10.60
C SER A 189 -37.94 -57.71 -10.36
N ALA A 190 -37.31 -58.34 -9.36
CA ALA A 190 -37.64 -59.67 -8.91
C ALA A 190 -39.03 -59.75 -8.26
N ILE A 191 -39.44 -58.68 -7.58
CA ILE A 191 -40.78 -58.57 -6.93
C ILE A 191 -41.84 -58.15 -7.95
N LEU A 192 -41.50 -57.20 -8.85
CA LEU A 192 -42.45 -56.61 -9.81
C LEU A 192 -42.54 -57.34 -11.18
N ARG A 193 -41.76 -58.44 -11.39
CA ARG A 193 -41.86 -59.26 -12.60
C ARG A 193 -43.32 -59.80 -12.86
N ALA A 194 -44.16 -59.72 -11.84
CA ALA A 194 -45.56 -60.09 -11.94
C ALA A 194 -46.53 -58.93 -12.29
N GLU A 195 -46.03 -57.62 -12.16
CA GLU A 195 -46.94 -56.45 -12.29
C GLU A 195 -46.66 -55.52 -13.45
N GLY A 196 -45.89 -55.88 -14.42
CA GLY A 196 -45.73 -55.13 -15.68
C GLY A 196 -44.51 -54.30 -15.90
N GLU A 197 -43.74 -54.61 -16.94
CA GLU A 197 -42.49 -54.00 -17.39
C GLU A 197 -42.59 -52.49 -17.69
N ALA A 198 -43.76 -51.95 -17.91
CA ALA A 198 -43.96 -50.55 -18.33
C ALA A 198 -43.81 -49.54 -17.18
N GLU A 199 -44.01 -49.87 -15.89
CA GLU A 199 -43.93 -48.97 -14.75
C GLU A 199 -42.53 -48.91 -14.18
N SER A 200 -41.73 -49.98 -14.30
CA SER A 200 -40.34 -50.06 -13.83
C SER A 200 -39.38 -49.16 -14.66
N ILE A 201 -39.60 -49.12 -16.01
CA ILE A 201 -38.78 -48.29 -16.91
C ILE A 201 -38.98 -46.79 -16.63
N LYS A 202 -40.20 -46.39 -16.32
CA LYS A 202 -40.55 -44.98 -16.02
C LYS A 202 -39.96 -44.49 -14.67
N LYS A 203 -39.91 -45.37 -13.65
CA LYS A 203 -39.33 -45.07 -12.33
C LYS A 203 -37.77 -45.00 -12.37
N ILE A 204 -37.15 -45.86 -13.17
CA ILE A 204 -35.68 -45.85 -13.36
C ILE A 204 -35.21 -44.57 -14.10
N ALA A 205 -35.95 -44.12 -15.11
CA ALA A 205 -35.63 -42.92 -15.87
C ALA A 205 -35.74 -41.63 -15.00
N LEU A 206 -36.73 -41.54 -14.12
CA LEU A 206 -36.93 -40.42 -13.17
C LEU A 206 -35.87 -40.39 -12.07
N ALA A 207 -35.47 -41.55 -11.54
CA ALA A 207 -34.42 -41.63 -10.50
C ALA A 207 -33.03 -41.25 -11.03
N LYS A 208 -32.72 -41.56 -12.30
CA LYS A 208 -31.48 -41.16 -12.95
C LYS A 208 -31.36 -39.66 -13.16
N GLY A 209 -32.42 -39.00 -13.63
CA GLY A 209 -32.43 -37.55 -13.84
C GLY A 209 -32.33 -36.74 -12.53
N GLN A 210 -32.90 -37.26 -11.42
CA GLN A 210 -32.77 -36.62 -10.10
C GLN A 210 -31.36 -36.75 -9.50
N GLY A 211 -30.72 -37.92 -9.68
CA GLY A 211 -29.35 -38.15 -9.21
C GLY A 211 -28.30 -37.26 -9.90
N GLU A 212 -28.46 -37.05 -11.21
CA GLU A 212 -27.57 -36.15 -11.97
C GLU A 212 -27.74 -34.68 -11.57
N ALA A 213 -28.99 -34.22 -11.32
CA ALA A 213 -29.27 -32.88 -10.87
C ALA A 213 -28.71 -32.59 -9.43
N GLU A 214 -28.74 -33.60 -8.55
CA GLU A 214 -28.25 -33.47 -7.17
C GLU A 214 -26.71 -33.49 -7.10
N ILE A 215 -26.06 -34.27 -7.96
CA ILE A 215 -24.61 -34.27 -8.12
C ILE A 215 -24.11 -32.91 -8.62
N ILE A 216 -24.77 -32.35 -9.64
CA ILE A 216 -24.41 -31.02 -10.18
C ILE A 216 -24.57 -29.91 -9.12
N THR A 217 -25.65 -29.94 -8.34
CA THR A 217 -25.88 -28.95 -7.26
C THR A 217 -24.89 -29.11 -6.11
N ASN A 218 -24.48 -30.30 -5.73
CA ASN A 218 -23.53 -30.55 -4.67
C ASN A 218 -22.09 -30.19 -5.06
N VAL A 219 -21.68 -30.45 -6.29
CA VAL A 219 -20.38 -30.03 -6.84
C VAL A 219 -20.28 -28.50 -6.89
N GLN A 220 -21.34 -27.79 -7.32
CA GLN A 220 -21.35 -26.33 -7.31
C GLN A 220 -21.34 -25.74 -5.91
N ARG A 221 -22.01 -26.37 -4.93
CA ARG A 221 -22.03 -25.90 -3.54
C ARG A 221 -20.69 -26.12 -2.85
N ALA A 222 -20.02 -27.23 -3.09
CA ALA A 222 -18.68 -27.53 -2.55
C ALA A 222 -17.60 -26.57 -3.14
N THR A 223 -17.68 -26.26 -4.44
CA THR A 223 -16.78 -25.27 -5.08
C THR A 223 -16.98 -23.85 -4.53
N ALA A 224 -18.23 -23.47 -4.30
CA ALA A 224 -18.55 -22.15 -3.73
C ALA A 224 -18.10 -22.01 -2.26
N GLN A 225 -18.19 -23.09 -1.47
CA GLN A 225 -17.69 -23.09 -0.08
C GLN A 225 -16.16 -23.02 -0.01
N GLY A 226 -15.46 -23.80 -0.81
CA GLY A 226 -13.99 -23.75 -0.88
C GLY A 226 -13.44 -22.38 -1.31
N LEU A 227 -14.10 -21.72 -2.27
CA LEU A 227 -13.77 -20.34 -2.66
C LEU A 227 -13.96 -19.35 -1.50
N ARG A 228 -15.00 -19.53 -0.71
CA ARG A 228 -15.33 -18.65 0.42
C ARG A 228 -14.33 -18.77 1.58
N GLU A 229 -13.87 -19.99 1.87
CA GLU A 229 -12.84 -20.24 2.90
C GLU A 229 -11.46 -19.68 2.50
N VAL A 230 -11.11 -19.79 1.22
CA VAL A 230 -9.88 -19.18 0.68
C VAL A 230 -9.92 -17.64 0.79
N PHE A 231 -11.06 -17.00 0.50
CA PHE A 231 -11.22 -15.56 0.66
C PHE A 231 -11.18 -15.11 2.14
N LEU A 232 -11.70 -15.91 3.05
CA LEU A 232 -11.68 -15.61 4.49
C LEU A 232 -10.25 -15.73 5.06
N ALA A 233 -9.53 -16.77 4.70
CA ALA A 233 -8.13 -16.97 5.10
C ALA A 233 -7.19 -15.87 4.53
N MET A 234 -7.45 -15.38 3.33
CA MET A 234 -6.73 -14.24 2.74
C MET A 234 -7.00 -12.92 3.47
N LYS A 235 -8.21 -12.73 3.98
CA LYS A 235 -8.61 -11.53 4.73
C LYS A 235 -7.97 -11.46 6.12
N GLU A 236 -7.69 -12.61 6.73
CA GLU A 236 -7.05 -12.70 8.05
C GLU A 236 -5.52 -12.52 8.02
N SER A 237 -4.90 -12.63 6.85
CA SER A 237 -3.43 -12.56 6.71
C SER A 237 -2.87 -11.20 6.25
N GLU A 238 -3.63 -10.08 6.32
CA GLU A 238 -3.21 -8.72 5.92
C GLU A 238 -2.50 -8.64 4.55
N VAL A 239 -2.95 -9.41 3.59
CA VAL A 239 -2.36 -9.45 2.25
C VAL A 239 -2.79 -8.21 1.44
N ASP A 240 -1.82 -7.57 0.80
CA ASP A 240 -1.93 -6.36 -0.01
C ASP A 240 -3.05 -6.46 -1.08
N ASP A 241 -3.83 -5.38 -1.23
CA ASP A 241 -5.00 -5.28 -2.12
C ASP A 241 -4.73 -5.70 -3.58
N ASN A 242 -3.49 -5.59 -4.05
CA ASN A 242 -3.07 -6.00 -5.39
C ASN A 242 -3.06 -7.53 -5.59
N ILE A 243 -2.82 -8.30 -4.55
CA ILE A 243 -2.82 -9.78 -4.61
C ILE A 243 -4.25 -10.31 -4.57
N ILE A 244 -5.13 -9.62 -3.86
CA ILE A 244 -6.57 -9.92 -3.84
C ILE A 244 -7.18 -9.72 -5.24
N ALA A 245 -6.80 -8.66 -5.94
CA ALA A 245 -7.24 -8.38 -7.31
C ALA A 245 -6.77 -9.47 -8.30
N LEU A 246 -5.51 -9.91 -8.21
CA LEU A 246 -4.96 -10.96 -9.08
C LEU A 246 -5.64 -12.31 -8.87
N LYS A 247 -5.92 -12.69 -7.61
CA LYS A 247 -6.61 -13.95 -7.27
C LYS A 247 -8.10 -13.92 -7.60
N SER A 248 -8.73 -12.75 -7.59
CA SER A 248 -10.12 -12.62 -8.02
C SER A 248 -10.27 -12.84 -9.55
N ILE A 249 -9.28 -12.39 -10.33
CA ILE A 249 -9.25 -12.62 -11.79
C ILE A 249 -9.01 -14.11 -12.10
N GLU A 250 -8.11 -14.80 -11.39
CA GLU A 250 -7.85 -16.24 -11.54
C GLU A 250 -9.07 -17.09 -11.14
N ALA A 251 -9.82 -16.67 -10.12
CA ALA A 251 -11.06 -17.33 -9.72
C ALA A 251 -12.20 -17.13 -10.75
N LEU A 252 -12.30 -15.95 -11.36
CA LEU A 252 -13.25 -15.65 -12.43
C LEU A 252 -12.94 -16.45 -13.71
N GLU A 253 -11.67 -16.62 -14.07
CA GLU A 253 -11.24 -17.43 -15.21
C GLU A 253 -11.60 -18.92 -15.02
N LYS A 254 -11.46 -19.46 -13.80
CA LYS A 254 -11.86 -20.84 -13.47
C LYS A 254 -13.37 -21.05 -13.49
N VAL A 255 -14.17 -20.04 -13.15
CA VAL A 255 -15.63 -20.11 -13.22
C VAL A 255 -16.15 -19.94 -14.66
N ALA A 256 -15.41 -19.24 -15.52
CA ALA A 256 -15.77 -19.04 -16.94
C ALA A 256 -15.40 -20.25 -17.82
N ASN A 257 -14.45 -21.07 -17.40
CA ASN A 257 -13.98 -22.26 -18.13
C ASN A 257 -14.53 -23.62 -17.59
N GLY A 258 -15.38 -23.59 -16.56
CA GLY A 258 -16.06 -24.80 -16.02
C GLY A 258 -17.57 -24.76 -16.25
#